data_7e3da166b112063e28ead490dfca539f
#
_entry.id   7e3da166b112063e28ead490dfca539f
#
_cell.length_a   1.000
_cell.length_b   1.000
_cell.length_c   1.000
_cell.angle_alpha   90.00
_cell.angle_beta   90.00
_cell.angle_gamma   90.00
#
_symmetry.space_group_name_H-M   'P 1'
#
loop_
_entity.id
_entity.type
_entity.pdbx_description
1 polymer ?
#
loop_
_entity_poly.entity_id
_entity_poly.type
_entity_poly.pdbx_seq_one_letter_code
_entity_poly.pdbx_strand_id
1 'polypeptide(L)'
;DVHIYNDEIRKYGNVNNNILSFFDTGITTTNAVAFSKTNDLSAFRVSVSDMRNWDIVPESELSRTSVSFKGNTQLSKRLTVEAQATYSYESVQNRPALSDSPSNLGNALIGIAPSFDQKWLSSNYKDETGRYNDWNGDKYRINPYWVINEMSNKSKRDRLIGQGRLYYAFTDYLKASFKAGLDSYTFRFTDFTPMYTPGFTDGMMKEMTNNVMQYNFEMMLRFQKRFGDFDVSAFVGGNVMRYEYESMIQTGQTQVIPGLQDITNYSSIETEHALVRKAVRSLFGQVSLGYKEFAYLDATFRNDVSSTLSPKNRSYFYPSVSGSLIFSNLFEHKEWFTFGKLRASWAKVGGDTSPYQLQLEYGLKPYTNKGTSLGYITSGSVPNANLKPTSTYSFEVGMDVRFLDNRLGLDFTYYQQITKDQILSLPVSQSTGYSRAMINAGEISNKGIEAS
;
A
#
# COMPACT_ATOMS: atom_id res chain seq x y z
N ASP A 1 28.76 45.51 7.35
CA ASP A 1 29.04 44.12 7.72
C ASP A 1 29.10 43.23 6.46
N VAL A 2 30.00 42.30 6.45
CA VAL A 2 30.25 41.40 5.31
C VAL A 2 30.34 39.97 5.80
N HIS A 3 29.99 39.01 4.90
CA HIS A 3 30.30 37.58 5.01
C HIS A 3 31.54 37.25 4.20
N ILE A 4 32.36 36.34 4.70
CA ILE A 4 33.41 35.69 3.91
C ILE A 4 32.97 34.26 3.69
N TYR A 5 32.82 33.89 2.41
CA TYR A 5 32.46 32.52 2.01
C TYR A 5 33.27 32.16 0.77
N ASN A 6 34.05 31.08 0.85
CA ASN A 6 34.98 30.63 -0.18
C ASN A 6 35.91 31.78 -0.65
N ASP A 7 36.55 32.47 0.32
CA ASP A 7 37.49 33.59 0.11
C ASP A 7 36.88 34.81 -0.61
N GLU A 8 35.56 34.82 -0.86
CA GLU A 8 34.86 35.95 -1.41
C GLU A 8 34.16 36.76 -0.30
N ILE A 9 34.32 38.08 -0.38
CA ILE A 9 33.64 39.04 0.50
C ILE A 9 32.25 39.29 -0.06
N ARG A 10 31.23 39.00 0.73
CA ARG A 10 29.82 39.14 0.35
C ARG A 10 29.10 40.10 1.33
N LYS A 11 28.10 40.82 0.83
CA LYS A 11 27.33 41.76 1.66
C LYS A 11 26.50 40.98 2.70
N TYR A 12 26.64 41.38 3.97
CA TYR A 12 25.75 40.89 5.02
C TYR A 12 24.38 41.59 4.95
N GLY A 13 23.33 40.83 4.97
CA GLY A 13 21.95 41.34 4.94
C GLY A 13 20.94 40.21 4.77
N ASN A 14 19.69 40.49 5.07
CA ASN A 14 18.62 39.51 4.86
C ASN A 14 18.41 39.23 3.38
N VAL A 15 18.33 37.94 3.02
CA VAL A 15 18.03 37.48 1.66
C VAL A 15 16.54 37.15 1.57
N ASN A 16 15.79 37.92 0.80
CA ASN A 16 14.37 37.72 0.63
C ASN A 16 14.09 36.41 -0.16
N ASN A 17 13.09 35.63 0.29
CA ASN A 17 12.69 34.36 -0.34
C ASN A 17 13.84 33.34 -0.50
N ASN A 18 14.83 33.41 0.37
CA ASN A 18 16.07 32.66 0.28
C ASN A 18 15.84 31.16 0.05
N ILE A 19 15.13 30.50 0.94
CA ILE A 19 14.82 29.06 0.84
C ILE A 19 13.90 28.79 -0.36
N LEU A 20 12.87 29.63 -0.56
CA LEU A 20 11.90 29.43 -1.64
C LEU A 20 12.52 29.57 -3.04
N SER A 21 13.61 30.34 -3.17
CA SER A 21 14.30 30.52 -4.45
C SER A 21 15.10 29.30 -4.91
N PHE A 22 15.22 28.27 -4.09
CA PHE A 22 15.78 26.96 -4.46
C PHE A 22 14.79 26.12 -5.25
N PHE A 23 13.51 26.27 -4.97
CA PHE A 23 12.47 25.42 -5.55
C PHE A 23 11.94 25.98 -6.86
N ASP A 24 11.64 25.07 -7.78
CA ASP A 24 10.98 25.37 -9.04
C ASP A 24 9.46 25.42 -8.88
N THR A 25 8.76 25.78 -9.95
CA THR A 25 7.31 25.64 -10.01
C THR A 25 6.97 24.22 -10.43
N GLY A 26 6.35 23.45 -9.54
CA GLY A 26 5.87 22.10 -9.86
C GLY A 26 4.74 22.12 -10.89
N ILE A 27 4.85 21.29 -11.91
CA ILE A 27 3.85 21.18 -12.98
C ILE A 27 3.48 19.70 -13.17
N THR A 28 2.18 19.42 -13.19
CA THR A 28 1.68 18.09 -13.55
C THR A 28 0.77 18.21 -14.76
N THR A 29 1.05 17.42 -15.79
CA THR A 29 0.18 17.27 -16.96
C THR A 29 -0.34 15.84 -17.05
N THR A 30 -1.60 15.69 -17.41
CA THR A 30 -2.20 14.38 -17.67
C THR A 30 -2.99 14.44 -18.96
N ASN A 31 -2.60 13.61 -19.91
CA ASN A 31 -3.27 13.48 -21.18
C ASN A 31 -3.90 12.08 -21.26
N ALA A 32 -5.17 11.98 -21.60
CA ALA A 32 -5.85 10.71 -21.71
C ALA A 32 -6.75 10.67 -22.94
N VAL A 33 -6.70 9.55 -23.64
CA VAL A 33 -7.59 9.25 -24.77
C VAL A 33 -8.27 7.93 -24.50
N ALA A 34 -9.58 7.87 -24.76
CA ALA A 34 -10.34 6.66 -24.59
C ALA A 34 -11.28 6.45 -25.79
N PHE A 35 -11.36 5.20 -26.20
CA PHE A 35 -12.31 4.72 -27.17
C PHE A 35 -13.24 3.70 -26.53
N SER A 36 -14.55 3.87 -26.71
CA SER A 36 -15.54 2.91 -26.22
C SER A 36 -16.60 2.65 -27.28
N LYS A 37 -17.06 1.39 -27.31
CA LYS A 37 -18.18 0.97 -28.17
C LYS A 37 -19.09 0.05 -27.37
N THR A 38 -20.38 0.25 -27.53
CA THR A 38 -21.42 -0.55 -26.87
C THR A 38 -22.49 -0.93 -27.90
N ASN A 39 -22.95 -2.16 -27.81
CA ASN A 39 -24.13 -2.66 -28.48
C ASN A 39 -24.95 -3.50 -27.49
N ASP A 40 -26.05 -4.11 -27.93
CA ASP A 40 -26.96 -4.86 -27.05
C ASP A 40 -26.31 -6.04 -26.32
N LEU A 41 -25.24 -6.63 -26.89
CA LEU A 41 -24.59 -7.83 -26.37
C LEU A 41 -23.20 -7.58 -25.80
N SER A 42 -22.57 -6.49 -26.16
CA SER A 42 -21.15 -6.26 -25.87
C SER A 42 -20.85 -4.79 -25.58
N ALA A 43 -19.96 -4.56 -24.67
CA ALA A 43 -19.36 -3.25 -24.44
C ALA A 43 -17.86 -3.40 -24.26
N PHE A 44 -17.08 -2.48 -24.81
CA PHE A 44 -15.67 -2.40 -24.52
C PHE A 44 -15.18 -0.96 -24.45
N ARG A 45 -14.12 -0.77 -23.72
CA ARG A 45 -13.40 0.49 -23.59
C ARG A 45 -11.90 0.21 -23.58
N VAL A 46 -11.16 0.96 -24.38
CA VAL A 46 -9.71 1.04 -24.35
C VAL A 46 -9.34 2.47 -24.02
N SER A 47 -8.37 2.67 -23.13
CA SER A 47 -7.86 4.00 -22.81
C SER A 47 -6.35 3.99 -22.64
N VAL A 48 -5.72 5.06 -23.04
CA VAL A 48 -4.31 5.36 -22.82
C VAL A 48 -4.24 6.67 -22.06
N SER A 49 -3.41 6.71 -21.02
CA SER A 49 -3.15 7.90 -20.24
C SER A 49 -1.66 8.07 -20.06
N ASP A 50 -1.15 9.28 -20.26
CA ASP A 50 0.23 9.68 -19.97
C ASP A 50 0.22 10.84 -18.98
N MET A 51 0.91 10.66 -17.85
CA MET A 51 1.09 11.66 -16.82
C MET A 51 2.57 12.01 -16.72
N ARG A 52 2.88 13.30 -16.68
CA ARG A 52 4.20 13.87 -16.44
C ARG A 52 4.10 14.83 -15.28
N ASN A 53 5.01 14.67 -14.33
CA ASN A 53 5.14 15.57 -13.21
C ASN A 53 6.59 16.04 -13.12
N TRP A 54 6.78 17.34 -13.16
CA TRP A 54 8.01 18.01 -12.77
C TRP A 54 7.78 18.55 -11.36
N ASP A 55 8.60 18.11 -10.43
CA ASP A 55 8.44 18.46 -9.02
C ASP A 55 8.88 19.89 -8.75
N ILE A 56 8.58 20.39 -7.56
CA ILE A 56 9.14 21.64 -7.04
C ILE A 56 10.64 21.51 -6.75
N VAL A 57 11.13 20.30 -6.48
CA VAL A 57 12.57 20.04 -6.32
C VAL A 57 13.20 19.92 -7.69
N PRO A 58 14.25 20.73 -7.99
CA PRO A 58 14.95 20.65 -9.26
C PRO A 58 15.44 19.24 -9.56
N GLU A 59 15.45 18.83 -10.84
CA GLU A 59 15.86 17.51 -11.33
C GLU A 59 14.99 16.32 -10.83
N SER A 60 13.87 16.58 -10.15
CA SER A 60 12.96 15.54 -9.70
C SER A 60 11.76 15.42 -10.66
N GLU A 61 11.60 14.23 -11.22
CA GLU A 61 10.56 13.96 -12.23
C GLU A 61 9.84 12.63 -11.98
N LEU A 62 8.56 12.60 -12.36
CA LEU A 62 7.77 11.37 -12.43
C LEU A 62 7.03 11.30 -13.77
N SER A 63 7.13 10.16 -14.42
CA SER A 63 6.33 9.83 -15.59
C SER A 63 5.56 8.54 -15.38
N ARG A 64 4.30 8.52 -15.82
CA ARG A 64 3.47 7.31 -15.79
C ARG A 64 2.62 7.21 -17.06
N THR A 65 2.83 6.15 -17.79
CA THR A 65 1.99 5.78 -18.94
C THR A 65 1.15 4.56 -18.55
N SER A 66 -0.15 4.62 -18.80
CA SER A 66 -1.07 3.53 -18.49
C SER A 66 -1.94 3.20 -19.69
N VAL A 67 -2.12 1.91 -19.96
CA VAL A 67 -3.03 1.38 -20.96
C VAL A 67 -4.05 0.51 -20.26
N SER A 68 -5.34 0.80 -20.45
CA SER A 68 -6.42 0.05 -19.82
C SER A 68 -7.38 -0.48 -20.86
N PHE A 69 -7.78 -1.73 -20.68
CA PHE A 69 -8.84 -2.40 -21.39
C PHE A 69 -9.92 -2.86 -20.43
N LYS A 70 -11.18 -2.64 -20.76
CA LYS A 70 -12.33 -3.22 -20.07
C LYS A 70 -13.36 -3.62 -21.11
N GLY A 71 -13.84 -4.85 -21.02
CA GLY A 71 -14.87 -5.33 -21.92
C GLY A 71 -15.75 -6.39 -21.28
N ASN A 72 -16.98 -6.45 -21.76
CA ASN A 72 -17.91 -7.52 -21.46
C ASN A 72 -18.65 -7.94 -22.75
N THR A 73 -19.03 -9.19 -22.80
CA THR A 73 -19.85 -9.70 -23.90
C THR A 73 -20.73 -10.85 -23.45
N GLN A 74 -21.95 -10.87 -23.93
CA GLN A 74 -22.87 -11.99 -23.79
C GLN A 74 -22.64 -12.96 -24.95
N LEU A 75 -21.92 -14.06 -24.69
CA LEU A 75 -21.61 -15.09 -25.70
C LEU A 75 -22.83 -15.94 -26.04
N SER A 76 -23.75 -16.08 -25.09
CA SER A 76 -25.04 -16.76 -25.28
C SER A 76 -26.07 -16.20 -24.30
N LYS A 77 -27.35 -16.60 -24.42
CA LYS A 77 -28.40 -16.22 -23.45
C LYS A 77 -28.05 -16.56 -22.00
N ARG A 78 -27.07 -17.47 -21.78
CA ARG A 78 -26.70 -17.96 -20.44
C ARG A 78 -25.26 -17.66 -20.06
N LEU A 79 -24.40 -17.27 -21.00
CA LEU A 79 -22.98 -17.08 -20.74
C LEU A 79 -22.56 -15.65 -21.03
N THR A 80 -22.07 -14.96 -20.01
CA THR A 80 -21.45 -13.63 -20.11
C THR A 80 -19.99 -13.69 -19.67
N VAL A 81 -19.13 -13.03 -20.42
CA VAL A 81 -17.69 -12.92 -20.14
C VAL A 81 -17.36 -11.46 -19.89
N GLU A 82 -16.58 -11.20 -18.85
CA GLU A 82 -16.00 -9.90 -18.57
C GLU A 82 -14.48 -10.02 -18.48
N ALA A 83 -13.77 -9.04 -19.02
CA ALA A 83 -12.33 -8.93 -18.87
C ALA A 83 -11.94 -7.48 -18.66
N GLN A 84 -10.97 -7.27 -17.77
CA GLN A 84 -10.30 -5.98 -17.63
C GLN A 84 -8.82 -6.19 -17.37
N ALA A 85 -8.01 -5.30 -17.93
CA ALA A 85 -6.58 -5.27 -17.69
C ALA A 85 -6.11 -3.82 -17.72
N THR A 86 -5.17 -3.49 -16.84
CA THR A 86 -4.45 -2.23 -16.84
C THR A 86 -2.98 -2.53 -16.72
N TYR A 87 -2.22 -2.12 -17.71
CA TYR A 87 -0.76 -2.08 -17.65
C TYR A 87 -0.32 -0.65 -17.38
N SER A 88 0.61 -0.46 -16.47
CA SER A 88 1.22 0.83 -16.20
C SER A 88 2.73 0.72 -16.12
N TYR A 89 3.40 1.66 -16.79
CA TYR A 89 4.84 1.89 -16.66
C TYR A 89 5.05 3.22 -15.96
N GLU A 90 5.79 3.20 -14.86
CA GLU A 90 6.14 4.37 -14.06
C GLU A 90 7.65 4.50 -13.98
N SER A 91 8.17 5.71 -14.19
CA SER A 91 9.57 6.08 -13.99
C SER A 91 9.63 7.30 -13.09
N VAL A 92 10.44 7.23 -12.04
CA VAL A 92 10.71 8.36 -11.14
C VAL A 92 12.21 8.57 -11.09
N GLN A 93 12.63 9.81 -11.17
CA GLN A 93 14.01 10.24 -11.06
C GLN A 93 14.14 11.25 -9.92
N ASN A 94 15.21 11.11 -9.13
CA ASN A 94 15.60 12.01 -8.06
C ASN A 94 14.47 12.33 -7.06
N ARG A 95 13.78 11.28 -6.59
CA ARG A 95 12.79 11.44 -5.53
C ARG A 95 13.44 12.03 -4.29
N PRO A 96 12.93 13.16 -3.74
CA PRO A 96 13.50 13.78 -2.55
C PRO A 96 13.56 12.81 -1.36
N ALA A 97 14.69 12.81 -0.66
CA ALA A 97 14.81 12.08 0.59
C ALA A 97 13.99 12.75 1.70
N LEU A 98 13.55 11.95 2.68
CA LEU A 98 12.70 12.39 3.78
C LEU A 98 13.37 12.18 5.13
N SER A 99 12.75 12.71 6.19
CA SER A 99 13.19 12.58 7.57
C SER A 99 14.60 13.13 7.81
N ASP A 100 15.40 12.45 8.60
CA ASP A 100 16.76 12.81 8.99
C ASP A 100 17.86 12.31 8.03
N SER A 101 17.46 11.89 6.81
CA SER A 101 18.43 11.53 5.78
C SER A 101 19.38 12.71 5.49
N PRO A 102 20.71 12.46 5.41
CA PRO A 102 21.68 13.53 5.08
C PRO A 102 21.43 14.21 3.74
N SER A 103 20.81 13.51 2.78
CA SER A 103 20.41 14.03 1.47
C SER A 103 19.01 14.66 1.45
N ASN A 104 18.34 14.82 2.59
CA ASN A 104 17.08 15.57 2.67
C ASN A 104 17.37 17.07 2.50
N LEU A 105 16.95 17.60 1.37
CA LEU A 105 17.13 19.01 1.00
C LEU A 105 16.53 19.96 2.01
N GLY A 106 15.37 19.61 2.60
CA GLY A 106 14.72 20.41 3.64
C GLY A 106 15.60 20.63 4.88
N ASN A 107 16.34 19.59 5.31
CA ASN A 107 17.25 19.68 6.46
C ASN A 107 18.41 20.65 6.19
N ALA A 108 18.97 20.64 4.97
CA ALA A 108 20.04 21.53 4.58
C ALA A 108 19.52 22.97 4.45
N LEU A 109 18.43 23.18 3.73
CA LEU A 109 17.86 24.50 3.42
C LEU A 109 17.36 25.25 4.67
N ILE A 110 16.66 24.53 5.59
CA ILE A 110 16.15 25.15 6.83
C ILE A 110 17.29 25.56 7.79
N GLY A 111 18.47 24.96 7.64
CA GLY A 111 19.65 25.26 8.42
C GLY A 111 20.42 26.50 7.95
N ILE A 112 20.04 27.06 6.80
CA ILE A 112 20.71 28.24 6.23
C ILE A 112 20.29 29.52 6.97
N ALA A 113 21.26 30.31 7.41
CA ALA A 113 20.99 31.58 8.06
C ALA A 113 20.31 32.56 7.07
N PRO A 114 19.36 33.39 7.52
CA PRO A 114 18.66 34.36 6.63
C PRO A 114 19.59 35.32 5.89
N SER A 115 20.79 35.56 6.40
CA SER A 115 21.80 36.46 5.81
C SER A 115 22.74 35.75 4.82
N PHE A 116 22.64 34.41 4.70
CA PHE A 116 23.47 33.59 3.81
C PHE A 116 22.62 33.19 2.59
N ASP A 117 22.96 33.69 1.41
CA ASP A 117 22.22 33.37 0.18
C ASP A 117 22.47 31.91 -0.22
N GLN A 118 21.39 31.13 -0.27
CA GLN A 118 21.47 29.69 -0.65
C GLN A 118 22.10 29.53 -2.05
N LYS A 119 22.00 30.51 -2.95
CA LYS A 119 22.59 30.47 -4.29
C LYS A 119 24.10 30.43 -4.27
N TRP A 120 24.75 30.91 -3.18
CA TRP A 120 26.21 30.79 -3.06
C TRP A 120 26.65 29.32 -3.02
N LEU A 121 25.77 28.42 -2.56
CA LEU A 121 26.05 26.99 -2.52
C LEU A 121 26.09 26.37 -3.92
N SER A 122 25.43 26.98 -4.92
CA SER A 122 25.38 26.45 -6.29
C SER A 122 26.70 26.65 -7.05
N SER A 123 27.44 27.71 -6.76
CA SER A 123 28.71 28.03 -7.46
C SER A 123 29.89 27.20 -6.97
N ASN A 124 29.78 26.65 -5.76
CA ASN A 124 30.93 26.03 -5.07
C ASN A 124 30.56 24.73 -4.35
N TYR A 125 29.59 23.93 -4.86
CA TYR A 125 29.25 22.64 -4.26
C TYR A 125 30.32 21.57 -4.50
N LYS A 126 31.22 21.79 -5.46
CA LYS A 126 32.41 20.95 -5.73
C LYS A 126 33.64 21.80 -6.07
N ASP A 127 34.79 21.29 -5.75
CA ASP A 127 36.08 21.89 -6.08
C ASP A 127 36.50 21.63 -7.55
N GLU A 128 37.64 22.18 -7.96
CA GLU A 128 38.20 22.00 -9.32
C GLU A 128 38.54 20.54 -9.66
N THR A 129 38.70 19.69 -8.67
CA THR A 129 38.96 18.25 -8.85
C THR A 129 37.67 17.42 -8.88
N GLY A 130 36.49 18.06 -8.73
CA GLY A 130 35.18 17.41 -8.72
C GLY A 130 34.78 16.81 -7.37
N ARG A 131 35.51 17.12 -6.29
CA ARG A 131 35.19 16.65 -4.93
C ARG A 131 34.18 17.58 -4.26
N TYR A 132 33.46 17.02 -3.32
CA TYR A 132 32.54 17.80 -2.47
C TYR A 132 33.28 18.94 -1.77
N ASN A 133 32.74 20.13 -1.88
CA ASN A 133 33.20 21.28 -1.13
C ASN A 133 32.34 21.46 0.13
N ASP A 134 32.96 21.35 1.30
CA ASP A 134 32.26 21.40 2.57
C ASP A 134 31.86 22.86 2.90
N TRP A 135 30.57 23.10 3.07
CA TRP A 135 30.03 24.43 3.33
C TRP A 135 29.71 24.71 4.80
N ASN A 136 29.62 23.67 5.63
CA ASN A 136 29.13 23.84 7.02
C ASN A 136 29.73 22.87 8.06
N GLY A 137 30.61 21.96 7.67
CA GLY A 137 31.19 20.95 8.58
C GLY A 137 30.22 19.88 9.07
N ASP A 138 29.00 19.82 8.52
CA ASP A 138 27.94 18.93 8.99
C ASP A 138 27.60 17.86 7.97
N LYS A 139 27.99 16.62 8.24
CA LYS A 139 27.70 15.45 7.39
C LYS A 139 26.20 15.11 7.27
N TYR A 140 25.33 15.66 8.13
CA TYR A 140 23.88 15.46 8.09
C TYR A 140 23.13 16.54 7.30
N ARG A 141 23.88 17.53 6.76
CA ARG A 141 23.33 18.64 5.96
C ARG A 141 24.19 18.84 4.73
N ILE A 142 24.08 17.87 3.80
CA ILE A 142 24.80 17.92 2.52
C ILE A 142 24.36 19.13 1.71
N ASN A 143 25.29 19.77 1.00
CA ASN A 143 24.99 20.87 0.11
C ASN A 143 23.86 20.49 -0.86
N PRO A 144 22.71 21.21 -0.91
CA PRO A 144 21.56 20.83 -1.71
C PRO A 144 21.90 20.72 -3.22
N TYR A 145 22.83 21.53 -3.70
CA TYR A 145 23.27 21.44 -5.12
C TYR A 145 24.14 20.21 -5.41
N TRP A 146 24.89 19.71 -4.41
CA TRP A 146 25.52 18.41 -4.54
C TRP A 146 24.49 17.28 -4.65
N VAL A 147 23.45 17.34 -3.82
CA VAL A 147 22.40 16.32 -3.82
C VAL A 147 21.68 16.27 -5.16
N ILE A 148 21.29 17.40 -5.75
CA ILE A 148 20.51 17.38 -7.00
C ILE A 148 21.37 17.15 -8.25
N ASN A 149 22.69 17.46 -8.23
CA ASN A 149 23.54 17.35 -9.41
C ASN A 149 24.43 16.10 -9.42
N GLU A 150 24.89 15.63 -8.26
CA GLU A 150 25.88 14.55 -8.19
C GLU A 150 25.30 13.23 -7.65
N MET A 151 24.30 13.30 -6.72
CA MET A 151 23.58 12.13 -6.25
C MET A 151 22.41 11.83 -7.18
N SER A 152 22.05 10.56 -7.29
CA SER A 152 20.85 10.20 -8.06
C SER A 152 20.13 8.99 -7.48
N ASN A 153 18.80 9.04 -7.47
CA ASN A 153 18.00 7.85 -7.31
C ASN A 153 16.99 7.73 -8.46
N LYS A 154 16.84 6.53 -8.96
CA LYS A 154 15.95 6.23 -10.08
C LYS A 154 15.11 5.01 -9.75
N SER A 155 13.82 5.06 -10.04
CA SER A 155 12.98 3.88 -9.95
C SER A 155 12.13 3.69 -11.19
N LYS A 156 11.91 2.43 -11.57
CA LYS A 156 11.02 2.02 -12.65
C LYS A 156 10.08 0.95 -12.14
N ARG A 157 8.80 1.06 -12.49
CA ARG A 157 7.81 0.05 -12.15
C ARG A 157 6.99 -0.32 -13.37
N ASP A 158 6.99 -1.60 -13.68
CA ASP A 158 6.10 -2.24 -14.64
C ASP A 158 5.03 -2.98 -13.86
N ARG A 159 3.74 -2.65 -14.03
CA ARG A 159 2.63 -3.30 -13.31
C ARG A 159 1.52 -3.70 -14.25
N LEU A 160 1.07 -4.93 -14.12
CA LEU A 160 -0.11 -5.47 -14.77
C LEU A 160 -1.14 -5.86 -13.71
N ILE A 161 -2.31 -5.21 -13.74
CA ILE A 161 -3.48 -5.63 -12.98
C ILE A 161 -4.51 -6.12 -13.99
N GLY A 162 -4.97 -7.36 -13.83
CA GLY A 162 -5.93 -7.95 -14.73
C GLY A 162 -6.92 -8.85 -14.01
N GLN A 163 -8.15 -8.92 -14.54
CA GLN A 163 -9.11 -9.94 -14.14
C GLN A 163 -9.99 -10.36 -15.31
N GLY A 164 -10.34 -11.64 -15.29
CA GLY A 164 -11.38 -12.21 -16.13
C GLY A 164 -12.49 -12.80 -15.28
N ARG A 165 -13.73 -12.70 -15.72
CA ARG A 165 -14.89 -13.27 -15.05
C ARG A 165 -15.83 -13.91 -16.05
N LEU A 166 -16.31 -15.07 -15.70
CA LEU A 166 -17.34 -15.82 -16.42
C LEU A 166 -18.59 -15.86 -15.56
N TYR A 167 -19.74 -15.57 -16.14
CA TYR A 167 -21.04 -15.75 -15.52
C TYR A 167 -21.83 -16.77 -16.33
N TYR A 168 -22.39 -17.76 -15.65
CA TYR A 168 -23.27 -18.73 -16.26
C TYR A 168 -24.62 -18.78 -15.53
N ALA A 169 -25.70 -18.50 -16.26
CA ALA A 169 -27.06 -18.57 -15.76
C ALA A 169 -27.64 -19.96 -16.00
N PHE A 170 -27.75 -20.77 -14.96
CA PHE A 170 -28.45 -22.06 -15.03
C PHE A 170 -29.96 -21.86 -15.24
N THR A 171 -30.49 -20.91 -14.49
CA THR A 171 -31.86 -20.43 -14.55
C THR A 171 -31.90 -18.92 -14.33
N ASP A 172 -33.06 -18.29 -14.38
CA ASP A 172 -33.23 -16.84 -14.10
C ASP A 172 -32.85 -16.50 -12.64
N TYR A 173 -32.99 -17.45 -11.74
CA TYR A 173 -32.75 -17.29 -10.29
C TYR A 173 -31.46 -17.95 -9.79
N LEU A 174 -30.76 -18.76 -10.60
CA LEU A 174 -29.53 -19.47 -10.20
C LEU A 174 -28.39 -19.18 -11.18
N LYS A 175 -27.34 -18.54 -10.70
CA LYS A 175 -26.18 -18.14 -11.50
C LYS A 175 -24.89 -18.57 -10.83
N ALA A 176 -23.93 -19.05 -11.62
CA ALA A 176 -22.55 -19.25 -11.18
C ALA A 176 -21.64 -18.15 -11.75
N SER A 177 -20.57 -17.85 -11.03
CA SER A 177 -19.49 -17.03 -11.55
C SER A 177 -18.14 -17.62 -11.19
N PHE A 178 -17.18 -17.47 -12.10
CA PHE A 178 -15.77 -17.75 -11.87
C PHE A 178 -14.97 -16.50 -12.21
N LYS A 179 -14.09 -16.11 -11.30
CA LYS A 179 -13.20 -14.96 -11.45
C LYS A 179 -11.76 -15.38 -11.27
N ALA A 180 -10.89 -14.99 -12.20
CA ALA A 180 -9.44 -15.08 -12.08
C ALA A 180 -8.86 -13.67 -12.11
N GLY A 181 -8.06 -13.33 -11.12
CA GLY A 181 -7.38 -12.04 -10.99
C GLY A 181 -5.88 -12.21 -10.87
N LEU A 182 -5.15 -11.25 -11.42
CA LEU A 182 -3.69 -11.12 -11.36
C LEU A 182 -3.36 -9.66 -11.00
N ASP A 183 -2.44 -9.49 -10.04
CA ASP A 183 -1.70 -8.26 -9.80
C ASP A 183 -0.21 -8.61 -9.78
N SER A 184 0.53 -8.08 -10.73
CA SER A 184 1.96 -8.38 -10.88
C SER A 184 2.72 -7.11 -11.19
N TYR A 185 3.84 -6.89 -10.50
CA TYR A 185 4.74 -5.82 -10.84
C TYR A 185 6.20 -6.18 -10.59
N THR A 186 7.06 -5.58 -11.40
CA THR A 186 8.50 -5.49 -11.17
C THR A 186 8.84 -4.06 -10.84
N PHE A 187 9.51 -3.86 -9.71
CA PHE A 187 10.04 -2.56 -9.29
C PHE A 187 11.56 -2.63 -9.26
N ARG A 188 12.21 -1.75 -10.03
CA ARG A 188 13.68 -1.60 -10.05
C ARG A 188 14.01 -0.24 -9.47
N PHE A 189 15.00 -0.22 -8.61
CA PHE A 189 15.47 0.99 -7.96
C PHE A 189 17.00 1.01 -7.97
N THR A 190 17.55 2.16 -8.31
CA THR A 190 18.99 2.44 -8.25
C THR A 190 19.17 3.70 -7.43
N ASP A 191 20.11 3.67 -6.48
CA ASP A 191 20.51 4.80 -5.65
C ASP A 191 22.03 4.93 -5.71
N PHE A 192 22.50 6.13 -6.05
CA PHE A 192 23.91 6.42 -6.23
C PHE A 192 24.32 7.62 -5.37
N THR A 193 25.33 7.41 -4.55
CA THR A 193 26.02 8.42 -3.76
C THR A 193 27.48 8.43 -4.20
N PRO A 194 27.98 9.51 -4.80
CA PRO A 194 29.34 9.57 -5.31
C PRO A 194 30.39 9.61 -4.19
N MET A 195 31.64 9.29 -4.54
CA MET A 195 32.78 9.50 -3.65
C MET A 195 32.83 10.96 -3.17
N TYR A 196 33.46 11.15 -2.03
CA TYR A 196 33.67 12.45 -1.37
C TYR A 196 32.39 13.07 -0.78
N THR A 197 31.24 12.38 -0.83
CA THR A 197 30.03 12.81 -0.15
C THR A 197 30.20 12.69 1.37
N PRO A 198 29.87 13.73 2.17
CA PRO A 198 29.95 13.66 3.63
C PRO A 198 29.18 12.45 4.19
N GLY A 199 29.84 11.63 5.01
CA GLY A 199 29.30 10.38 5.52
C GLY A 199 29.40 9.18 4.57
N PHE A 200 29.75 9.41 3.30
CA PHE A 200 29.91 8.38 2.24
C PHE A 200 31.18 8.67 1.41
N THR A 201 32.29 8.91 2.08
CA THR A 201 33.55 9.35 1.44
C THR A 201 34.05 8.44 0.33
N ASP A 202 33.76 7.14 0.44
CA ASP A 202 34.19 6.12 -0.50
C ASP A 202 33.11 5.84 -1.59
N GLY A 203 32.00 6.57 -1.57
CA GLY A 203 30.89 6.35 -2.47
C GLY A 203 30.08 5.09 -2.15
N MET A 204 28.82 5.08 -2.58
CA MET A 204 27.91 3.95 -2.41
C MET A 204 26.96 3.84 -3.60
N MET A 205 26.61 2.63 -3.97
CA MET A 205 25.55 2.36 -4.94
C MET A 205 24.66 1.25 -4.41
N LYS A 206 23.35 1.41 -4.59
CA LYS A 206 22.37 0.38 -4.27
C LYS A 206 21.52 0.09 -5.49
N GLU A 207 21.42 -1.17 -5.85
CA GLU A 207 20.46 -1.66 -6.83
C GLU A 207 19.48 -2.61 -6.16
N MET A 208 18.19 -2.46 -6.48
CA MET A 208 17.14 -3.29 -5.95
C MET A 208 16.17 -3.69 -7.05
N THR A 209 15.85 -4.96 -7.10
CA THR A 209 14.76 -5.49 -7.94
C THR A 209 13.77 -6.24 -7.06
N ASN A 210 12.52 -5.79 -7.07
CA ASN A 210 11.41 -6.43 -6.39
C ASN A 210 10.42 -6.96 -7.42
N ASN A 211 10.11 -8.24 -7.35
CA ASN A 211 9.04 -8.89 -8.12
C ASN A 211 7.89 -9.21 -7.17
N VAL A 212 6.71 -8.76 -7.52
CA VAL A 212 5.49 -9.07 -6.76
C VAL A 212 4.49 -9.73 -7.68
N MET A 213 3.87 -10.80 -7.21
CA MET A 213 2.86 -11.52 -7.95
C MET A 213 1.76 -12.00 -7.00
N GLN A 214 0.53 -11.61 -7.30
CA GLN A 214 -0.64 -12.06 -6.56
C GLN A 214 -1.69 -12.61 -7.53
N TYR A 215 -2.08 -13.85 -7.29
CA TYR A 215 -3.19 -14.52 -7.98
C TYR A 215 -4.39 -14.61 -7.06
N ASN A 216 -5.56 -14.46 -7.64
CA ASN A 216 -6.82 -14.58 -6.92
C ASN A 216 -7.85 -15.33 -7.79
N PHE A 217 -8.27 -16.51 -7.35
CA PHE A 217 -9.30 -17.31 -8.01
C PHE A 217 -10.52 -17.40 -7.10
N GLU A 218 -11.69 -17.07 -7.64
CA GLU A 218 -12.94 -17.07 -6.91
C GLU A 218 -14.01 -17.78 -7.71
N MET A 219 -14.76 -18.62 -7.05
CA MET A 219 -15.96 -19.27 -7.61
C MET A 219 -17.14 -19.00 -6.69
N MET A 220 -18.28 -18.66 -7.26
CA MET A 220 -19.48 -18.31 -6.50
C MET A 220 -20.72 -18.86 -7.20
N LEU A 221 -21.64 -19.40 -6.39
CA LEU A 221 -23.00 -19.75 -6.79
C LEU A 221 -23.96 -18.80 -6.11
N ARG A 222 -24.81 -18.12 -6.88
CA ARG A 222 -25.78 -17.14 -6.40
C ARG A 222 -27.18 -17.59 -6.76
N PHE A 223 -28.06 -17.52 -5.77
CA PHE A 223 -29.51 -17.71 -5.89
C PHE A 223 -30.21 -16.40 -5.56
N GLN A 224 -31.22 -16.01 -6.34
CA GLN A 224 -32.07 -14.85 -6.07
C GLN A 224 -33.46 -15.09 -6.62
N LYS A 225 -34.48 -15.08 -5.76
CA LYS A 225 -35.86 -15.30 -6.16
C LYS A 225 -36.84 -14.66 -5.18
N ARG A 226 -37.91 -14.11 -5.71
CA ARG A 226 -39.05 -13.61 -4.91
C ARG A 226 -40.08 -14.72 -4.72
N PHE A 227 -40.52 -14.88 -3.48
CA PHE A 227 -41.57 -15.83 -3.06
C PHE A 227 -42.69 -15.07 -2.36
N GLY A 228 -43.69 -14.66 -3.13
CA GLY A 228 -44.78 -13.82 -2.61
C GLY A 228 -44.20 -12.52 -2.05
N ASP A 229 -44.38 -12.30 -0.75
CA ASP A 229 -43.95 -11.11 -0.04
C ASP A 229 -42.44 -11.17 0.38
N PHE A 230 -41.76 -12.30 0.14
CA PHE A 230 -40.37 -12.50 0.54
C PHE A 230 -39.45 -12.36 -0.65
N ASP A 231 -38.42 -11.53 -0.53
CA ASP A 231 -37.26 -11.50 -1.41
C ASP A 231 -36.12 -12.30 -0.77
N VAL A 232 -35.67 -13.35 -1.45
CA VAL A 232 -34.61 -14.24 -0.97
C VAL A 232 -33.41 -14.13 -1.89
N SER A 233 -32.28 -13.74 -1.35
CA SER A 233 -30.98 -13.77 -2.03
C SER A 233 -29.97 -14.55 -1.19
N ALA A 234 -29.26 -15.46 -1.82
CA ALA A 234 -28.22 -16.23 -1.16
C ALA A 234 -27.03 -16.45 -2.10
N PHE A 235 -25.83 -16.53 -1.55
CA PHE A 235 -24.69 -17.04 -2.29
C PHE A 235 -23.77 -17.86 -1.39
N VAL A 236 -23.04 -18.78 -2.02
CA VAL A 236 -21.90 -19.47 -1.45
C VAL A 236 -20.76 -19.42 -2.44
N GLY A 237 -19.55 -19.21 -1.93
CA GLY A 237 -18.37 -19.11 -2.77
C GLY A 237 -17.11 -19.55 -2.06
N GLY A 238 -16.08 -19.82 -2.87
CA GLY A 238 -14.73 -20.10 -2.40
C GLY A 238 -13.73 -19.20 -3.11
N ASN A 239 -12.63 -18.91 -2.44
CA ASN A 239 -11.54 -18.10 -2.95
C ASN A 239 -10.20 -18.74 -2.61
N VAL A 240 -9.24 -18.65 -3.54
CA VAL A 240 -7.83 -19.00 -3.32
C VAL A 240 -6.98 -17.81 -3.73
N MET A 241 -6.26 -17.27 -2.77
CA MET A 241 -5.27 -16.22 -2.98
C MET A 241 -3.87 -16.79 -2.80
N ARG A 242 -2.95 -16.42 -3.68
CA ARG A 242 -1.50 -16.66 -3.56
C ARG A 242 -0.76 -15.37 -3.80
N TYR A 243 0.17 -15.08 -2.91
CA TYR A 243 1.05 -13.93 -2.97
C TYR A 243 2.49 -14.40 -2.91
N GLU A 244 3.32 -13.83 -3.78
CA GLU A 244 4.76 -14.02 -3.80
C GLU A 244 5.44 -12.66 -3.95
N TYR A 245 6.41 -12.41 -3.12
CA TYR A 245 7.32 -11.28 -3.19
C TYR A 245 8.75 -11.81 -3.19
N GLU A 246 9.52 -11.41 -4.17
CA GLU A 246 10.95 -11.69 -4.28
C GLU A 246 11.70 -10.38 -4.40
N SER A 247 12.74 -10.23 -3.59
CA SER A 247 13.60 -9.05 -3.56
C SER A 247 15.05 -9.45 -3.70
N MET A 248 15.76 -8.80 -4.59
CA MET A 248 17.22 -8.84 -4.67
C MET A 248 17.75 -7.43 -4.50
N ILE A 249 18.67 -7.25 -3.54
CA ILE A 249 19.32 -5.99 -3.24
C ILE A 249 20.82 -6.21 -3.35
N GLN A 250 21.50 -5.33 -4.07
CA GLN A 250 22.96 -5.27 -4.14
C GLN A 250 23.39 -3.89 -3.64
N THR A 251 24.31 -3.87 -2.68
CA THR A 251 24.88 -2.64 -2.13
C THR A 251 26.38 -2.67 -2.35
N GLY A 252 26.86 -1.80 -3.23
CA GLY A 252 28.28 -1.59 -3.50
C GLY A 252 28.84 -0.51 -2.58
N GLN A 253 29.98 -0.79 -1.97
CA GLN A 253 30.75 0.13 -1.13
C GLN A 253 32.17 0.23 -1.63
N THR A 254 32.79 1.40 -1.48
CA THR A 254 34.13 1.71 -1.93
C THR A 254 34.24 1.67 -3.46
N GLN A 255 33.82 2.74 -4.08
CA GLN A 255 33.88 2.97 -5.52
C GLN A 255 35.34 2.97 -6.01
N VAL A 256 35.61 2.32 -7.14
CA VAL A 256 36.98 2.23 -7.70
C VAL A 256 37.26 3.41 -8.65
N ILE A 257 36.33 3.69 -9.57
CA ILE A 257 36.43 4.78 -10.53
C ILE A 257 35.43 5.84 -10.16
N PRO A 258 35.85 7.07 -9.79
CA PRO A 258 34.91 8.12 -9.41
C PRO A 258 33.90 8.41 -10.51
N GLY A 259 32.58 8.55 -10.12
CA GLY A 259 31.51 8.94 -11.02
C GLY A 259 30.93 7.83 -11.93
N LEU A 260 31.57 6.66 -12.03
CA LEU A 260 31.06 5.54 -12.82
C LEU A 260 29.91 4.83 -12.06
N GLN A 261 28.68 5.00 -12.53
CA GLN A 261 27.46 4.42 -11.94
C GLN A 261 27.22 3.00 -12.47
N ASP A 262 27.99 2.04 -11.97
CA ASP A 262 27.85 0.62 -12.26
C ASP A 262 28.17 -0.16 -10.99
N ILE A 263 27.30 -1.12 -10.60
CA ILE A 263 27.48 -1.89 -9.37
C ILE A 263 28.81 -2.68 -9.36
N THR A 264 29.34 -3.05 -10.51
CA THR A 264 30.62 -3.75 -10.64
C THR A 264 31.84 -2.86 -10.39
N ASN A 265 31.64 -1.53 -10.30
CA ASN A 265 32.66 -0.55 -9.99
C ASN A 265 32.95 -0.39 -8.49
N TYR A 266 32.53 -1.35 -7.66
CA TYR A 266 32.74 -1.31 -6.22
C TYR A 266 33.60 -2.47 -5.75
N SER A 267 34.53 -2.20 -4.84
CA SER A 267 35.43 -3.23 -4.29
C SER A 267 34.76 -4.19 -3.32
N SER A 268 33.63 -3.79 -2.74
CA SER A 268 32.78 -4.62 -1.87
C SER A 268 31.33 -4.55 -2.34
N ILE A 269 30.74 -5.70 -2.62
CA ILE A 269 29.34 -5.82 -3.01
C ILE A 269 28.66 -6.78 -2.04
N GLU A 270 27.69 -6.27 -1.27
CA GLU A 270 26.83 -7.09 -0.44
C GLU A 270 25.55 -7.39 -1.21
N THR A 271 25.13 -8.65 -1.19
CA THR A 271 23.89 -9.10 -1.86
C THR A 271 22.94 -9.68 -0.83
N GLU A 272 21.71 -9.17 -0.84
CA GLU A 272 20.60 -9.67 -0.03
C GLU A 272 19.52 -10.25 -0.95
N HIS A 273 18.99 -11.41 -0.58
CA HIS A 273 17.87 -12.04 -1.27
C HIS A 273 16.77 -12.39 -0.28
N ALA A 274 15.53 -11.99 -0.59
CA ALA A 274 14.37 -12.30 0.22
C ALA A 274 13.27 -12.89 -0.66
N LEU A 275 12.63 -13.96 -0.17
CA LEU A 275 11.49 -14.60 -0.81
C LEU A 275 10.36 -14.76 0.22
N VAL A 276 9.23 -14.11 -0.03
CA VAL A 276 8.06 -14.14 0.86
C VAL A 276 6.87 -14.73 0.12
N ARG A 277 6.27 -15.77 0.70
CA ARG A 277 5.11 -16.45 0.13
C ARG A 277 3.97 -16.51 1.14
N LYS A 278 2.76 -16.24 0.65
CA LYS A 278 1.53 -16.35 1.44
C LYS A 278 0.43 -16.98 0.60
N ALA A 279 -0.36 -17.83 1.21
CA ALA A 279 -1.57 -18.41 0.60
C ALA A 279 -2.74 -18.34 1.59
N VAL A 280 -3.91 -17.97 1.10
CA VAL A 280 -5.17 -18.00 1.86
C VAL A 280 -6.22 -18.69 1.04
N ARG A 281 -6.92 -19.63 1.66
CA ARG A 281 -8.09 -20.31 1.08
C ARG A 281 -9.31 -19.95 1.91
N SER A 282 -10.39 -19.61 1.23
CA SER A 282 -11.58 -19.08 1.88
C SER A 282 -12.82 -19.82 1.40
N LEU A 283 -13.75 -20.07 2.32
CA LEU A 283 -15.14 -20.43 2.04
C LEU A 283 -16.02 -19.34 2.65
N PHE A 284 -16.99 -18.83 1.90
CA PHE A 284 -17.85 -17.76 2.37
C PHE A 284 -19.25 -17.87 1.79
N GLY A 285 -20.21 -17.26 2.47
CA GLY A 285 -21.58 -17.18 2.00
C GLY A 285 -22.38 -16.11 2.70
N GLN A 286 -23.53 -15.83 2.11
CA GLN A 286 -24.52 -14.86 2.60
C GLN A 286 -25.92 -15.38 2.30
N VAL A 287 -26.84 -15.07 3.21
CA VAL A 287 -28.28 -15.16 2.99
C VAL A 287 -28.88 -13.80 3.35
N SER A 288 -29.67 -13.25 2.44
CA SER A 288 -30.44 -12.01 2.62
C SER A 288 -31.92 -12.30 2.45
N LEU A 289 -32.71 -11.87 3.40
CA LEU A 289 -34.16 -12.00 3.42
C LEU A 289 -34.79 -10.61 3.50
N GLY A 290 -35.64 -10.27 2.54
CA GLY A 290 -36.47 -9.08 2.58
C GLY A 290 -37.95 -9.47 2.72
N TYR A 291 -38.72 -8.76 3.53
CA TYR A 291 -40.15 -8.95 3.71
C TYR A 291 -40.89 -7.65 3.44
N LYS A 292 -41.77 -7.63 2.44
CA LYS A 292 -42.68 -6.50 2.07
C LYS A 292 -41.98 -5.14 1.98
N GLU A 293 -40.69 -5.11 1.63
CA GLU A 293 -39.86 -3.88 1.63
C GLU A 293 -39.82 -3.16 3.01
N PHE A 294 -40.22 -3.87 4.05
CA PHE A 294 -40.38 -3.39 5.41
C PHE A 294 -39.27 -3.90 6.34
N ALA A 295 -38.93 -5.18 6.29
CA ALA A 295 -37.93 -5.79 7.13
C ALA A 295 -36.88 -6.52 6.30
N TYR A 296 -35.61 -6.41 6.71
CA TYR A 296 -34.50 -7.06 6.06
C TYR A 296 -33.62 -7.73 7.10
N LEU A 297 -33.14 -8.92 6.77
CA LEU A 297 -32.20 -9.69 7.58
C LEU A 297 -31.10 -10.21 6.66
N ASP A 298 -29.84 -9.91 7.00
CA ASP A 298 -28.67 -10.43 6.34
C ASP A 298 -27.84 -11.26 7.32
N ALA A 299 -27.40 -12.43 6.89
CA ALA A 299 -26.47 -13.26 7.64
C ALA A 299 -25.31 -13.65 6.72
N THR A 300 -24.07 -13.48 7.17
CA THR A 300 -22.89 -13.87 6.44
C THR A 300 -22.01 -14.81 7.25
N PHE A 301 -21.25 -15.59 6.55
CA PHE A 301 -20.16 -16.36 7.14
C PHE A 301 -18.94 -16.36 6.23
N ARG A 302 -17.77 -16.41 6.84
CA ARG A 302 -16.52 -16.67 6.13
C ARG A 302 -15.60 -17.50 7.01
N ASN A 303 -14.91 -18.45 6.39
CA ASN A 303 -13.81 -19.19 7.00
C ASN A 303 -12.58 -19.06 6.12
N ASP A 304 -11.49 -18.58 6.69
CA ASP A 304 -10.20 -18.48 6.02
C ASP A 304 -9.21 -19.49 6.61
N VAL A 305 -8.38 -20.06 5.73
CA VAL A 305 -7.26 -20.93 6.07
C VAL A 305 -6.01 -20.27 5.56
N SER A 306 -5.22 -19.67 6.46
CA SER A 306 -4.00 -18.92 6.11
C SER A 306 -2.75 -19.78 6.31
N SER A 307 -1.78 -19.66 5.38
CA SER A 307 -0.47 -20.30 5.50
C SER A 307 0.45 -19.65 6.54
N THR A 308 0.08 -18.47 7.07
CA THR A 308 0.89 -17.72 8.03
C THR A 308 0.73 -18.19 9.47
N LEU A 309 -0.27 -19.03 9.72
CA LEU A 309 -0.60 -19.58 11.04
C LEU A 309 -0.36 -21.09 11.09
N SER A 310 -0.13 -21.60 12.30
CA SER A 310 0.11 -23.03 12.54
C SER A 310 -1.10 -23.89 12.13
N PRO A 311 -0.91 -25.19 11.80
CA PRO A 311 -2.00 -26.09 11.45
C PRO A 311 -3.18 -26.09 12.43
N LYS A 312 -2.91 -25.86 13.72
CA LYS A 312 -3.91 -25.80 14.80
C LYS A 312 -4.76 -24.51 14.73
N ASN A 313 -4.17 -23.38 14.30
CA ASN A 313 -4.79 -22.05 14.40
C ASN A 313 -5.04 -21.39 13.03
N ARG A 314 -4.64 -22.03 11.92
CA ARG A 314 -4.70 -21.44 10.56
C ARG A 314 -6.11 -21.25 10.02
N SER A 315 -7.10 -22.00 10.56
CA SER A 315 -8.50 -21.91 10.14
C SER A 315 -9.26 -21.05 11.15
N TYR A 316 -9.85 -19.97 10.69
CA TYR A 316 -10.62 -19.05 11.54
C TYR A 316 -11.91 -18.62 10.87
N PHE A 317 -12.99 -18.63 11.69
CA PHE A 317 -14.35 -18.40 11.26
C PHE A 317 -14.85 -17.06 11.80
N TYR A 318 -15.50 -16.29 10.92
CA TYR A 318 -16.06 -15.01 11.26
C TYR A 318 -17.43 -14.77 10.60
N PRO A 319 -18.50 -14.90 11.40
CA PRO A 319 -19.87 -14.63 10.99
C PRO A 319 -20.24 -13.16 11.17
N SER A 320 -21.29 -12.73 10.47
CA SER A 320 -22.01 -11.52 10.79
C SER A 320 -23.51 -11.69 10.63
N VAL A 321 -24.26 -10.87 11.34
CA VAL A 321 -25.71 -10.75 11.17
C VAL A 321 -26.09 -9.29 11.26
N SER A 322 -26.96 -8.84 10.35
CA SER A 322 -27.55 -7.50 10.40
C SER A 322 -29.04 -7.55 10.09
N GLY A 323 -29.78 -6.68 10.76
CA GLY A 323 -31.20 -6.51 10.52
C GLY A 323 -31.55 -5.04 10.36
N SER A 324 -32.52 -4.76 9.53
CA SER A 324 -33.10 -3.42 9.44
C SER A 324 -34.62 -3.45 9.27
N LEU A 325 -35.26 -2.44 9.82
CA LEU A 325 -36.70 -2.27 9.83
C LEU A 325 -37.04 -0.86 9.34
N ILE A 326 -37.76 -0.77 8.22
CA ILE A 326 -38.27 0.50 7.69
C ILE A 326 -39.63 0.74 8.32
N PHE A 327 -39.63 1.21 9.56
CA PHE A 327 -40.87 1.34 10.35
C PHE A 327 -41.82 2.45 9.83
N SER A 328 -41.30 3.38 9.00
CA SER A 328 -42.18 4.34 8.31
C SER A 328 -43.22 3.66 7.43
N ASN A 329 -42.93 2.46 6.89
CA ASN A 329 -43.89 1.72 6.07
C ASN A 329 -45.10 1.12 6.88
N LEU A 330 -45.05 1.22 8.21
CA LEU A 330 -46.14 0.81 9.09
C LEU A 330 -47.18 1.90 9.29
N PHE A 331 -46.86 3.13 8.92
CA PHE A 331 -47.74 4.29 9.15
C PHE A 331 -48.25 4.81 7.82
N GLU A 332 -49.45 5.38 7.82
CA GLU A 332 -49.92 6.16 6.70
C GLU A 332 -48.96 7.34 6.47
N HIS A 333 -48.68 7.62 5.22
CA HIS A 333 -47.76 8.70 4.83
C HIS A 333 -48.22 10.03 5.43
N LYS A 334 -47.36 10.67 6.24
CA LYS A 334 -47.63 11.99 6.83
C LYS A 334 -46.57 12.96 6.30
N GLU A 335 -47.01 14.12 5.83
CA GLU A 335 -46.11 15.17 5.29
C GLU A 335 -44.96 15.55 6.24
N TRP A 336 -45.24 15.49 7.57
CA TRP A 336 -44.24 15.82 8.56
C TRP A 336 -43.23 14.68 8.85
N PHE A 337 -43.56 13.40 8.58
CA PHE A 337 -42.70 12.24 8.82
C PHE A 337 -42.59 11.42 7.54
N THR A 338 -41.41 11.57 6.85
CA THR A 338 -41.22 11.05 5.52
C THR A 338 -40.58 9.66 5.52
N PHE A 339 -39.65 9.39 6.44
CA PHE A 339 -38.92 8.14 6.47
C PHE A 339 -38.44 7.80 7.88
N GLY A 340 -38.43 6.51 8.20
CA GLY A 340 -37.92 6.01 9.47
C GLY A 340 -37.38 4.59 9.32
N LYS A 341 -36.12 4.39 9.66
CA LYS A 341 -35.41 3.11 9.60
C LYS A 341 -34.63 2.87 10.89
N LEU A 342 -34.79 1.69 11.47
CA LEU A 342 -33.89 1.15 12.50
C LEU A 342 -32.95 0.13 11.89
N ARG A 343 -31.71 0.06 12.38
CA ARG A 343 -30.72 -0.92 11.98
C ARG A 343 -29.94 -1.43 13.18
N ALA A 344 -29.60 -2.71 13.16
CA ALA A 344 -28.71 -3.31 14.13
C ALA A 344 -27.80 -4.32 13.43
N SER A 345 -26.54 -4.37 13.81
CA SER A 345 -25.59 -5.34 13.27
C SER A 345 -24.66 -5.86 14.35
N TRP A 346 -24.24 -7.09 14.15
CA TRP A 346 -23.16 -7.71 14.88
C TRP A 346 -22.27 -8.46 13.88
N ALA A 347 -20.94 -8.31 14.05
CA ALA A 347 -19.96 -8.95 13.22
C ALA A 347 -18.73 -9.39 14.04
N LYS A 348 -18.16 -10.52 13.66
CA LYS A 348 -16.83 -10.92 14.04
C LYS A 348 -15.94 -10.87 12.80
N VAL A 349 -14.74 -10.28 12.91
CA VAL A 349 -13.73 -10.24 11.84
C VAL A 349 -12.44 -10.88 12.36
N GLY A 350 -11.82 -11.72 11.55
CA GLY A 350 -10.52 -12.33 11.85
C GLY A 350 -9.39 -11.71 11.03
N GLY A 351 -8.17 -11.72 11.57
CA GLY A 351 -6.96 -11.30 10.88
C GLY A 351 -5.80 -12.24 11.16
N ASP A 352 -5.04 -12.59 10.11
CA ASP A 352 -3.80 -13.36 10.23
C ASP A 352 -2.58 -12.46 10.46
N THR A 353 -1.38 -13.02 10.38
CA THR A 353 -0.10 -12.31 10.54
C THR A 353 0.72 -12.30 9.24
N SER A 354 1.86 -11.64 9.30
CA SER A 354 2.89 -11.75 8.24
C SER A 354 3.45 -13.18 8.20
N PRO A 355 3.95 -13.64 7.05
CA PRO A 355 4.63 -14.94 6.94
C PRO A 355 5.84 -15.06 7.88
N TYR A 356 6.22 -16.30 8.18
CA TYR A 356 7.47 -16.68 8.88
C TYR A 356 7.58 -16.19 10.33
N GLN A 357 6.46 -16.01 11.03
CA GLN A 357 6.44 -15.62 12.45
C GLN A 357 6.40 -16.80 13.44
N LEU A 358 6.32 -18.03 12.93
CA LEU A 358 6.10 -19.24 13.74
C LEU A 358 7.36 -19.96 14.15
N GLN A 359 8.47 -19.79 13.41
CA GLN A 359 9.71 -20.54 13.58
C GLN A 359 10.92 -19.62 13.44
N LEU A 360 12.04 -20.06 13.99
CA LEU A 360 13.33 -19.40 13.77
C LEU A 360 13.81 -19.65 12.34
N GLU A 361 14.37 -18.61 11.75
CA GLU A 361 15.04 -18.68 10.45
C GLU A 361 16.54 -18.44 10.63
N TYR A 362 17.32 -19.08 9.78
CA TYR A 362 18.77 -18.94 9.77
C TYR A 362 19.20 -18.26 8.48
N GLY A 363 19.96 -17.17 8.60
CA GLY A 363 20.69 -16.58 7.50
C GLY A 363 22.05 -17.26 7.29
N LEU A 364 22.53 -17.24 6.06
CA LEU A 364 23.89 -17.71 5.72
C LEU A 364 24.84 -16.52 5.69
N LYS A 365 26.02 -16.68 6.24
CA LYS A 365 27.10 -15.71 6.08
C LYS A 365 27.73 -15.84 4.70
N PRO A 366 28.19 -14.75 4.08
CA PRO A 366 28.82 -14.78 2.75
C PRO A 366 30.24 -15.40 2.77
N TYR A 367 30.73 -15.77 3.94
CA TYR A 367 32.06 -16.39 4.15
C TYR A 367 31.91 -17.73 4.87
N THR A 368 32.90 -18.58 4.69
CA THR A 368 32.96 -19.93 5.28
C THR A 368 34.08 -20.01 6.31
N ASN A 369 33.93 -20.91 7.27
CA ASN A 369 35.02 -21.33 8.15
C ASN A 369 35.57 -22.68 7.66
N LYS A 370 36.79 -22.68 7.09
CA LYS A 370 37.43 -23.89 6.54
C LYS A 370 36.52 -24.67 5.58
N GLY A 371 35.82 -23.95 4.68
CA GLY A 371 34.90 -24.55 3.74
C GLY A 371 33.51 -24.87 4.28
N THR A 372 33.27 -24.67 5.58
CA THR A 372 31.93 -24.89 6.19
C THR A 372 31.15 -23.59 6.19
N SER A 373 29.94 -23.59 5.63
CA SER A 373 29.01 -22.45 5.65
C SER A 373 28.61 -22.11 7.08
N LEU A 374 28.59 -20.82 7.40
CA LEU A 374 28.19 -20.31 8.70
C LEU A 374 26.77 -19.80 8.64
N GLY A 375 25.95 -20.24 9.58
CA GLY A 375 24.59 -19.73 9.77
C GLY A 375 24.50 -18.83 10.98
N TYR A 376 23.52 -17.92 10.98
CA TYR A 376 23.18 -17.10 12.13
C TYR A 376 21.66 -16.95 12.24
N ILE A 377 21.15 -16.67 13.44
CA ILE A 377 19.73 -16.39 13.66
C ILE A 377 19.47 -14.99 13.11
N THR A 378 18.55 -14.90 12.10
CA THR A 378 18.26 -13.65 11.40
C THR A 378 17.36 -12.71 12.19
N SER A 379 16.50 -13.28 13.04
CA SER A 379 15.49 -12.52 13.76
C SER A 379 15.93 -12.21 15.21
N GLY A 380 15.87 -10.94 15.59
CA GLY A 380 15.96 -10.52 16.99
C GLY A 380 14.67 -10.80 17.79
N SER A 381 13.66 -11.42 17.19
CA SER A 381 12.37 -11.73 17.81
C SER A 381 12.19 -13.22 18.00
N VAL A 382 11.80 -13.63 19.21
CA VAL A 382 11.37 -15.01 19.48
C VAL A 382 10.08 -15.30 18.72
N PRO A 383 10.05 -16.29 17.82
CA PRO A 383 8.83 -16.66 17.11
C PRO A 383 7.86 -17.39 18.06
N ASN A 384 6.60 -17.49 17.63
CA ASN A 384 5.59 -18.20 18.41
C ASN A 384 4.77 -19.17 17.54
N ALA A 385 5.06 -20.45 17.68
CA ALA A 385 4.36 -21.52 16.94
C ALA A 385 2.86 -21.61 17.27
N ASN A 386 2.40 -20.99 18.35
CA ASN A 386 1.01 -21.02 18.82
C ASN A 386 0.23 -19.71 18.51
N LEU A 387 0.74 -18.85 17.63
CA LEU A 387 0.03 -17.64 17.25
C LEU A 387 -1.39 -17.95 16.78
N LYS A 388 -2.35 -17.19 17.29
CA LYS A 388 -3.77 -17.22 16.94
C LYS A 388 -4.10 -16.03 16.05
N PRO A 389 -5.16 -16.13 15.21
CA PRO A 389 -5.66 -14.97 14.49
C PRO A 389 -6.20 -13.92 15.47
N THR A 390 -5.96 -12.66 15.14
CA THR A 390 -6.63 -11.53 15.81
C THR A 390 -8.13 -11.60 15.56
N SER A 391 -8.95 -11.27 16.54
CA SER A 391 -10.42 -11.25 16.42
C SER A 391 -10.96 -9.89 16.83
N THR A 392 -11.76 -9.30 15.95
CA THR A 392 -12.49 -8.05 16.22
C THR A 392 -13.98 -8.33 16.23
N TYR A 393 -14.65 -7.94 17.29
CA TYR A 393 -16.10 -8.03 17.47
C TYR A 393 -16.67 -6.63 17.38
N SER A 394 -17.62 -6.43 16.48
CA SER A 394 -18.32 -5.15 16.27
C SER A 394 -19.80 -5.31 16.56
N PHE A 395 -20.37 -4.34 17.23
CA PHE A 395 -21.82 -4.20 17.45
C PHE A 395 -22.21 -2.76 17.11
N GLU A 396 -23.29 -2.61 16.33
CA GLU A 396 -23.79 -1.31 15.92
C GLU A 396 -25.31 -1.29 15.98
N VAL A 397 -25.88 -0.16 16.44
CA VAL A 397 -27.31 0.15 16.37
C VAL A 397 -27.45 1.57 15.85
N GLY A 398 -28.33 1.75 14.87
CA GLY A 398 -28.56 3.05 14.27
C GLY A 398 -30.02 3.29 13.90
N MET A 399 -30.36 4.56 13.77
CA MET A 399 -31.64 5.05 13.36
C MET A 399 -31.48 6.18 12.33
N ASP A 400 -32.19 6.08 11.20
CA ASP A 400 -32.33 7.16 10.21
C ASP A 400 -33.78 7.61 10.19
N VAL A 401 -34.02 8.87 10.47
CA VAL A 401 -35.37 9.49 10.41
C VAL A 401 -35.34 10.76 9.58
N ARG A 402 -36.39 10.94 8.76
CA ARG A 402 -36.51 12.10 7.89
C ARG A 402 -37.86 12.71 8.00
N PHE A 403 -37.90 14.03 7.98
CA PHE A 403 -39.08 14.84 8.18
C PHE A 403 -39.23 15.86 7.05
N LEU A 404 -40.47 16.42 6.90
CA LEU A 404 -40.80 17.54 6.02
C LEU A 404 -40.30 17.31 4.56
N ASP A 405 -40.74 16.20 3.96
CA ASP A 405 -40.34 15.81 2.59
C ASP A 405 -38.80 15.74 2.41
N ASN A 406 -38.10 15.10 3.36
CA ASN A 406 -36.67 14.95 3.42
C ASN A 406 -35.85 16.26 3.58
N ARG A 407 -36.50 17.36 4.03
CA ARG A 407 -35.79 18.62 4.30
C ARG A 407 -34.98 18.58 5.59
N LEU A 408 -35.44 17.80 6.56
CA LEU A 408 -34.74 17.56 7.81
C LEU A 408 -34.47 16.05 7.95
N GLY A 409 -33.22 15.65 8.14
CA GLY A 409 -32.78 14.28 8.37
C GLY A 409 -31.96 14.19 9.64
N LEU A 410 -32.07 13.09 10.35
CA LEU A 410 -31.23 12.73 11.48
C LEU A 410 -30.83 11.27 11.33
N ASP A 411 -29.51 11.03 11.16
CA ASP A 411 -28.92 9.70 11.28
C ASP A 411 -28.14 9.63 12.58
N PHE A 412 -28.47 8.64 13.40
CA PHE A 412 -27.81 8.39 14.68
C PHE A 412 -27.30 6.95 14.74
N THR A 413 -26.04 6.75 15.11
CA THR A 413 -25.44 5.43 15.27
C THR A 413 -24.62 5.37 16.54
N TYR A 414 -24.86 4.33 17.33
CA TYR A 414 -23.96 3.88 18.39
C TYR A 414 -23.19 2.68 17.90
N TYR A 415 -21.87 2.65 18.14
CA TYR A 415 -21.02 1.50 17.84
C TYR A 415 -20.11 1.13 18.99
N GLN A 416 -19.80 -0.16 19.06
CA GLN A 416 -18.78 -0.71 19.94
C GLN A 416 -17.96 -1.75 19.18
N GLN A 417 -16.65 -1.63 19.24
CA GLN A 417 -15.68 -2.54 18.63
C GLN A 417 -14.70 -3.01 19.67
N ILE A 418 -14.47 -4.32 19.76
CA ILE A 418 -13.52 -4.93 20.68
C ILE A 418 -12.59 -5.83 19.87
N THR A 419 -11.30 -5.50 19.86
CA THR A 419 -10.25 -6.31 19.21
C THR A 419 -9.49 -7.09 20.27
N LYS A 420 -9.41 -8.41 20.13
CA LYS A 420 -8.72 -9.35 21.03
C LYS A 420 -7.63 -10.12 20.31
N ASP A 421 -6.72 -10.73 21.10
CA ASP A 421 -5.64 -11.57 20.58
C ASP A 421 -4.78 -10.86 19.53
N GLN A 422 -4.48 -9.57 19.73
CA GLN A 422 -3.61 -8.84 18.81
C GLN A 422 -2.23 -9.51 18.74
N ILE A 423 -1.71 -9.65 17.53
CA ILE A 423 -0.37 -10.20 17.31
C ILE A 423 0.62 -9.04 17.43
N LEU A 424 1.37 -9.03 18.52
CA LEU A 424 2.29 -7.96 18.89
C LEU A 424 3.70 -8.49 19.04
N SER A 425 4.67 -7.66 18.66
CA SER A 425 6.08 -7.86 18.93
C SER A 425 6.46 -7.03 20.16
N LEU A 426 6.57 -7.66 21.31
CA LEU A 426 6.89 -7.00 22.57
C LEU A 426 8.37 -7.13 22.93
N PRO A 427 8.98 -6.12 23.58
CA PRO A 427 10.34 -6.22 24.06
C PRO A 427 10.48 -7.28 25.16
N VAL A 428 11.57 -8.01 25.15
CA VAL A 428 11.94 -8.98 26.18
C VAL A 428 13.34 -8.68 26.72
N SER A 429 13.69 -9.27 27.88
CA SER A 429 15.03 -9.10 28.41
C SER A 429 16.08 -9.63 27.46
N GLN A 430 17.12 -8.85 27.18
CA GLN A 430 18.23 -9.24 26.32
C GLN A 430 19.01 -10.46 26.86
N SER A 431 18.86 -10.80 28.14
CA SER A 431 19.43 -12.03 28.72
C SER A 431 18.86 -13.31 28.09
N THR A 432 17.73 -13.24 27.37
CA THR A 432 17.15 -14.33 26.61
C THR A 432 17.88 -14.59 25.27
N GLY A 433 18.78 -13.69 24.86
CA GLY A 433 19.41 -13.71 23.54
C GLY A 433 18.57 -13.05 22.44
N TYR A 434 17.40 -12.50 22.78
CA TYR A 434 16.49 -11.82 21.86
C TYR A 434 16.11 -10.45 22.41
N SER A 435 15.72 -9.54 21.51
CA SER A 435 15.23 -8.22 21.89
C SER A 435 13.70 -8.15 21.99
N ARG A 436 12.98 -9.05 21.32
CA ARG A 436 11.51 -9.06 21.19
C ARG A 436 10.95 -10.48 21.20
N ALA A 437 9.63 -10.60 21.43
CA ALA A 437 8.90 -11.86 21.30
C ALA A 437 7.54 -11.61 20.63
N MET A 438 7.13 -12.52 19.74
CA MET A 438 5.83 -12.50 19.10
C MET A 438 4.79 -13.17 19.98
N ILE A 439 3.76 -12.46 20.38
CA ILE A 439 2.68 -12.99 21.21
C ILE A 439 1.31 -12.49 20.77
N ASN A 440 0.28 -13.25 21.11
CA ASN A 440 -1.08 -12.73 21.12
C ASN A 440 -1.32 -12.05 22.45
N ALA A 441 -1.51 -10.73 22.46
CA ALA A 441 -1.75 -9.96 23.67
C ALA A 441 -2.62 -8.74 23.36
N GLY A 442 -3.22 -8.22 24.43
CA GLY A 442 -3.99 -6.99 24.38
C GLY A 442 -5.44 -7.17 23.95
N GLU A 443 -6.23 -6.30 24.51
CA GLU A 443 -7.61 -6.04 24.15
C GLU A 443 -7.76 -4.53 23.96
N ILE A 444 -8.30 -4.12 22.82
CA ILE A 444 -8.61 -2.71 22.54
C ILE A 444 -10.12 -2.59 22.38
N SER A 445 -10.72 -1.68 23.13
CA SER A 445 -12.14 -1.33 23.00
C SER A 445 -12.26 0.08 22.43
N ASN A 446 -13.03 0.20 21.36
CA ASN A 446 -13.42 1.46 20.75
C ASN A 446 -14.95 1.52 20.74
N LYS A 447 -15.51 2.62 21.25
CA LYS A 447 -16.96 2.87 21.25
C LYS A 447 -17.25 4.34 21.02
N GLY A 448 -18.31 4.62 20.32
CA GLY A 448 -18.68 5.99 20.02
C GLY A 448 -20.11 6.15 19.56
N ILE A 449 -20.44 7.41 19.36
CA ILE A 449 -21.72 7.86 18.83
C ILE A 449 -21.41 8.76 17.62
N GLU A 450 -22.14 8.51 16.55
CA GLU A 450 -22.12 9.34 15.35
C GLU A 450 -23.51 9.90 15.12
N ALA A 451 -23.60 11.18 14.82
CA ALA A 451 -24.85 11.87 14.50
C ALA A 451 -24.61 12.84 13.34
N SER A 452 -25.51 12.84 12.37
CA SER A 452 -25.50 13.74 11.24
C SER A 452 -26.90 14.27 10.91
#